data_2c4c2560b552bb99393cb4e667aa31d1
#
_entry.id   2c4c2560b552bb99393cb4e667aa31d1
#
_cell.length_a   1.000
_cell.length_b   1.000
_cell.length_c   1.000
_cell.angle_alpha   90.00
_cell.angle_beta   90.00
_cell.angle_gamma   90.00
#
_symmetry.space_group_name_H-M   'P 1'
#
loop_
_entity.id
_entity.type
_entity.pdbx_description
1 polymer ?
#
loop_
_entity_poly.entity_id
_entity_poly.type
_entity_poly.pdbx_seq_one_letter_code
_entity_poly.pdbx_strand_id
1 'polypeptide(L)'
;MKPLKTELQDAETLIELGSASVQVVHDLKNQLNGLKLYATFLRTRMEKAERPADELETIGKLIAGLERGANDMTLLVRYGRPLELSRRPSTDLARLLREAAEGAHVETDGGAYEGDFDPALLAEALKNITRGGRASAPAVEEGGAEVRLTREEADVSGASALVEWRGVPVPDTDGDPFRSFNGGAGLRLALAARIIRGHGGEVYSEGGGVIRVRLPLQ
;
A
#
# COMPACT_ATOMS: atom_id res chain seq x y z
N MET A 1 -37.23 2.57 -14.14
CA MET A 1 -36.66 1.42 -13.40
C MET A 1 -36.00 0.49 -14.38
N LYS A 2 -34.67 0.27 -14.30
CA LYS A 2 -34.01 -0.80 -15.08
C LYS A 2 -34.48 -2.15 -14.53
N PRO A 3 -34.77 -3.13 -15.37
CA PRO A 3 -35.15 -4.46 -14.89
C PRO A 3 -34.01 -5.13 -14.17
N LEU A 4 -34.27 -5.77 -13.03
CA LEU A 4 -33.32 -6.49 -12.18
C LEU A 4 -32.35 -7.42 -12.95
N LYS A 5 -32.82 -8.01 -14.05
CA LYS A 5 -32.00 -8.85 -14.93
C LYS A 5 -30.84 -8.10 -15.60
N THR A 6 -31.06 -6.83 -15.96
CA THR A 6 -30.01 -5.99 -16.58
C THR A 6 -28.95 -5.59 -15.56
N GLU A 7 -29.34 -5.30 -14.31
CA GLU A 7 -28.40 -4.95 -13.24
C GLU A 7 -27.51 -6.14 -12.83
N LEU A 8 -28.05 -7.35 -12.81
CA LEU A 8 -27.28 -8.57 -12.57
C LEU A 8 -26.29 -8.86 -13.70
N GLN A 9 -26.73 -8.68 -14.95
CA GLN A 9 -25.89 -8.87 -16.13
C GLN A 9 -24.75 -7.84 -16.20
N ASP A 10 -25.04 -6.57 -15.84
CA ASP A 10 -24.03 -5.51 -15.74
C ASP A 10 -23.01 -5.83 -14.63
N ALA A 11 -23.43 -6.38 -13.48
CA ALA A 11 -22.56 -6.78 -12.39
C ALA A 11 -21.66 -7.98 -12.76
N GLU A 12 -22.21 -9.00 -13.44
CA GLU A 12 -21.43 -10.14 -13.93
C GLU A 12 -20.36 -9.68 -14.94
N THR A 13 -20.73 -8.83 -15.89
CA THR A 13 -19.79 -8.27 -16.88
C THR A 13 -18.67 -7.47 -16.21
N LEU A 14 -18.96 -6.71 -15.16
CA LEU A 14 -17.94 -5.97 -14.40
C LEU A 14 -16.98 -6.91 -13.64
N ILE A 15 -17.49 -8.01 -13.10
CA ILE A 15 -16.66 -9.04 -12.43
C ILE A 15 -15.75 -9.73 -13.45
N GLU A 16 -16.28 -10.11 -14.61
CA GLU A 16 -15.51 -10.71 -15.70
C GLU A 16 -14.42 -9.77 -16.21
N LEU A 17 -14.76 -8.50 -16.44
CA LEU A 17 -13.81 -7.47 -16.86
C LEU A 17 -12.72 -7.25 -15.81
N GLY A 18 -13.10 -7.23 -14.53
CA GLY A 18 -12.14 -7.15 -13.41
C GLY A 18 -11.18 -8.33 -13.42
N SER A 19 -11.69 -9.55 -13.58
CA SER A 19 -10.87 -10.77 -13.64
C SER A 19 -9.94 -10.78 -14.86
N ALA A 20 -10.45 -10.43 -16.03
CA ALA A 20 -9.66 -10.31 -17.26
C ALA A 20 -8.56 -9.24 -17.13
N SER A 21 -8.88 -8.10 -16.51
CA SER A 21 -7.91 -7.03 -16.25
C SER A 21 -6.76 -7.51 -15.36
N VAL A 22 -7.05 -8.29 -14.31
CA VAL A 22 -6.02 -8.87 -13.43
C VAL A 22 -5.11 -9.81 -14.22
N GLN A 23 -5.67 -10.63 -15.13
CA GLN A 23 -4.87 -11.53 -15.97
C GLN A 23 -3.96 -10.76 -16.93
N VAL A 24 -4.49 -9.74 -17.62
CA VAL A 24 -3.69 -8.88 -18.52
C VAL A 24 -2.54 -8.21 -17.76
N VAL A 25 -2.80 -7.68 -16.57
CA VAL A 25 -1.77 -7.04 -15.73
C VAL A 25 -0.71 -8.05 -15.29
N HIS A 26 -1.12 -9.30 -14.97
CA HIS A 26 -0.18 -10.37 -14.65
C HIS A 26 0.75 -10.67 -15.82
N ASP A 27 0.21 -10.74 -17.03
CA ASP A 27 0.99 -11.03 -18.24
C ASP A 27 1.95 -9.87 -18.60
N LEU A 28 1.49 -8.63 -18.46
CA LEU A 28 2.34 -7.44 -18.59
C LEU A 28 3.49 -7.44 -17.58
N LYS A 29 3.24 -7.81 -16.33
CA LYS A 29 4.30 -7.96 -15.32
C LYS A 29 5.35 -8.98 -15.75
N ASN A 30 4.92 -10.12 -16.30
CA ASN A 30 5.84 -11.16 -16.77
C ASN A 30 6.70 -10.65 -17.95
N GLN A 31 6.12 -9.86 -18.87
CA GLN A 31 6.86 -9.23 -19.95
C GLN A 31 7.89 -8.20 -19.43
N LEU A 32 7.52 -7.36 -18.46
CA LEU A 32 8.44 -6.43 -17.81
C LEU A 32 9.61 -7.14 -17.12
N ASN A 33 9.37 -8.26 -16.45
CA ASN A 33 10.41 -9.06 -15.85
C ASN A 33 11.37 -9.66 -16.91
N GLY A 34 10.85 -10.08 -18.05
CA GLY A 34 11.66 -10.49 -19.19
C GLY A 34 12.55 -9.37 -19.73
N LEU A 35 11.99 -8.19 -19.94
CA LEU A 35 12.74 -7.01 -20.38
C LEU A 35 13.83 -6.61 -19.37
N LYS A 36 13.51 -6.67 -18.06
CA LYS A 36 14.49 -6.43 -16.99
C LYS A 36 15.66 -7.41 -17.08
N LEU A 37 15.39 -8.69 -17.32
CA LEU A 37 16.43 -9.70 -17.46
C LEU A 37 17.36 -9.37 -18.64
N TYR A 38 16.81 -9.00 -19.79
CA TYR A 38 17.62 -8.60 -20.95
C TYR A 38 18.43 -7.33 -20.66
N ALA A 39 17.84 -6.32 -20.02
CA ALA A 39 18.53 -5.08 -19.65
C ALA A 39 19.69 -5.37 -18.67
N THR A 40 19.49 -6.26 -17.69
CA THR A 40 20.52 -6.70 -16.75
C THR A 40 21.66 -7.43 -17.46
N PHE A 41 21.34 -8.28 -18.43
CA PHE A 41 22.35 -8.96 -19.24
C PHE A 41 23.16 -7.97 -20.09
N LEU A 42 22.50 -6.99 -20.72
CA LEU A 42 23.18 -5.94 -21.45
C LEU A 42 24.11 -5.12 -20.55
N ARG A 43 23.64 -4.73 -19.36
CA ARG A 43 24.45 -4.03 -18.36
C ARG A 43 25.74 -4.80 -18.04
N THR A 44 25.63 -6.11 -17.74
CA THR A 44 26.78 -6.94 -17.43
C THR A 44 27.78 -7.02 -18.59
N ARG A 45 27.30 -7.05 -19.85
CA ARG A 45 28.16 -7.00 -21.03
C ARG A 45 28.85 -5.65 -21.22
N MET A 46 28.13 -4.56 -20.95
CA MET A 46 28.68 -3.20 -21.04
C MET A 46 29.75 -2.96 -19.97
N GLU A 47 29.55 -3.45 -18.75
CA GLU A 47 30.54 -3.39 -17.66
C GLU A 47 31.83 -4.14 -18.05
N LYS A 48 31.70 -5.35 -18.61
CA LYS A 48 32.86 -6.14 -19.10
C LYS A 48 33.57 -5.51 -20.29
N ALA A 49 32.90 -4.71 -21.08
CA ALA A 49 33.46 -4.01 -22.25
C ALA A 49 33.96 -2.61 -21.90
N GLU A 50 34.02 -2.26 -20.60
CA GLU A 50 34.49 -0.96 -20.10
C GLU A 50 33.81 0.24 -20.79
N ARG A 51 32.47 0.12 -21.02
CA ARG A 51 31.70 1.16 -21.68
C ARG A 51 31.63 2.45 -20.84
N PRO A 52 31.41 3.61 -21.48
CA PRO A 52 31.30 4.88 -20.80
C PRO A 52 30.28 4.89 -19.64
N ALA A 53 30.55 5.66 -18.59
CA ALA A 53 29.73 5.70 -17.38
C ALA A 53 28.29 6.17 -17.62
N ASP A 54 28.09 7.06 -18.59
CA ASP A 54 26.78 7.59 -18.98
C ASP A 54 25.87 6.50 -19.63
N GLU A 55 26.47 5.58 -20.39
CA GLU A 55 25.75 4.43 -20.95
C GLU A 55 25.35 3.46 -19.82
N LEU A 56 26.24 3.21 -18.86
CA LEU A 56 25.96 2.36 -17.69
C LEU A 56 24.89 3.00 -16.79
N GLU A 57 24.92 4.31 -16.61
CA GLU A 57 23.88 5.06 -15.89
C GLU A 57 22.52 4.94 -16.59
N THR A 58 22.51 5.08 -17.92
CA THR A 58 21.28 5.00 -18.71
C THR A 58 20.62 3.62 -18.60
N ILE A 59 21.42 2.53 -18.73
CA ILE A 59 20.88 1.18 -18.56
C ILE A 59 20.43 0.92 -17.10
N GLY A 60 21.10 1.51 -16.12
CA GLY A 60 20.69 1.49 -14.72
C GLY A 60 19.32 2.14 -14.49
N LYS A 61 19.09 3.31 -15.10
CA LYS A 61 17.79 4.02 -15.07
C LYS A 61 16.68 3.17 -15.73
N LEU A 62 16.98 2.50 -16.85
CA LEU A 62 16.04 1.61 -17.53
C LEU A 62 15.65 0.43 -16.63
N ILE A 63 16.62 -0.24 -16.01
CA ILE A 63 16.36 -1.37 -15.08
C ILE A 63 15.49 -0.89 -13.92
N ALA A 64 15.82 0.22 -13.30
CA ALA A 64 15.04 0.79 -12.20
C ALA A 64 13.61 1.15 -12.64
N GLY A 65 13.42 1.64 -13.87
CA GLY A 65 12.09 1.89 -14.44
C GLY A 65 11.26 0.61 -14.61
N LEU A 66 11.86 -0.44 -15.14
CA LEU A 66 11.22 -1.74 -15.30
C LEU A 66 10.85 -2.38 -13.96
N GLU A 67 11.71 -2.23 -12.95
CA GLU A 67 11.43 -2.71 -11.58
C GLU A 67 10.24 -1.99 -10.96
N ARG A 68 10.19 -0.67 -11.07
CA ARG A 68 9.04 0.11 -10.59
C ARG A 68 7.75 -0.34 -11.27
N GLY A 69 7.75 -0.45 -12.60
CA GLY A 69 6.57 -0.92 -13.35
C GLY A 69 6.11 -2.31 -12.92
N ALA A 70 7.02 -3.27 -12.75
CA ALA A 70 6.69 -4.62 -12.29
C ALA A 70 6.11 -4.64 -10.86
N ASN A 71 6.62 -3.77 -9.98
CA ASN A 71 6.09 -3.59 -8.63
C ASN A 71 4.69 -2.99 -8.64
N ASP A 72 4.45 -1.98 -9.46
CA ASP A 72 3.14 -1.34 -9.61
C ASP A 72 2.09 -2.35 -10.14
N MET A 73 2.46 -3.17 -11.12
CA MET A 73 1.61 -4.26 -11.60
C MET A 73 1.30 -5.28 -10.50
N THR A 74 2.28 -5.59 -9.63
CA THR A 74 2.06 -6.50 -8.49
C THR A 74 1.04 -5.93 -7.50
N LEU A 75 1.14 -4.64 -7.18
CA LEU A 75 0.18 -3.95 -6.31
C LEU A 75 -1.23 -3.93 -6.92
N LEU A 76 -1.32 -3.68 -8.23
CA LEU A 76 -2.60 -3.65 -8.94
C LEU A 76 -3.28 -5.03 -8.96
N VAL A 77 -2.52 -6.10 -9.23
CA VAL A 77 -3.03 -7.48 -9.12
C VAL A 77 -3.53 -7.78 -7.71
N ARG A 78 -2.78 -7.39 -6.68
CA ARG A 78 -3.19 -7.58 -5.27
C ARG A 78 -4.45 -6.78 -4.95
N TYR A 79 -4.53 -5.57 -5.43
CA TYR A 79 -5.73 -4.73 -5.26
C TYR A 79 -6.97 -5.36 -5.94
N GLY A 80 -6.81 -5.97 -7.11
CA GLY A 80 -7.92 -6.59 -7.85
C GLY A 80 -8.42 -7.93 -7.28
N ARG A 81 -7.60 -8.63 -6.48
CA ARG A 81 -8.00 -9.93 -5.91
C ARG A 81 -8.96 -9.78 -4.73
N PRO A 82 -9.87 -10.75 -4.48
CA PRO A 82 -10.65 -10.78 -3.25
C PRO A 82 -9.77 -10.67 -2.00
N LEU A 83 -10.24 -9.92 -1.01
CA LEU A 83 -9.55 -9.78 0.27
C LEU A 83 -10.07 -10.85 1.23
N GLU A 84 -9.28 -11.89 1.47
CA GLU A 84 -9.57 -12.95 2.42
C GLU A 84 -8.81 -12.67 3.72
N LEU A 85 -9.54 -12.39 4.81
CA LEU A 85 -8.95 -12.05 6.10
C LEU A 85 -8.84 -13.29 6.99
N SER A 86 -7.63 -13.59 7.44
CA SER A 86 -7.35 -14.61 8.49
C SER A 86 -7.23 -13.92 9.84
N ARG A 87 -8.38 -13.48 10.39
CA ARG A 87 -8.43 -12.73 11.65
C ARG A 87 -7.99 -13.59 12.83
N ARG A 88 -7.32 -12.94 13.79
CA ARG A 88 -6.92 -13.54 15.07
C ARG A 88 -7.40 -12.64 16.21
N PRO A 89 -8.12 -13.19 17.19
CA PRO A 89 -8.56 -12.44 18.36
C PRO A 89 -7.34 -11.95 19.16
N SER A 90 -7.53 -10.88 19.92
CA SER A 90 -6.51 -10.28 20.79
C SER A 90 -5.18 -9.97 20.07
N THR A 91 -5.26 -9.57 18.81
CA THR A 91 -4.07 -9.14 18.08
C THR A 91 -3.64 -7.76 18.58
N ASP A 92 -2.41 -7.64 19.08
CA ASP A 92 -1.82 -6.39 19.59
C ASP A 92 -1.45 -5.44 18.46
N LEU A 93 -2.27 -4.40 18.27
CA LEU A 93 -2.07 -3.38 17.24
C LEU A 93 -0.81 -2.53 17.51
N ALA A 94 -0.49 -2.24 18.77
CA ALA A 94 0.67 -1.43 19.12
C ALA A 94 1.99 -2.14 18.73
N ARG A 95 2.03 -3.47 18.89
CA ARG A 95 3.15 -4.29 18.43
C ARG A 95 3.26 -4.27 16.90
N LEU A 96 2.16 -4.53 16.20
CA LEU A 96 2.14 -4.50 14.73
C LEU A 96 2.59 -3.14 14.18
N LEU A 97 2.15 -2.06 14.82
CA LEU A 97 2.49 -0.71 14.40
C LEU A 97 3.99 -0.45 14.57
N ARG A 98 4.60 -0.85 15.70
CA ARG A 98 6.06 -0.71 15.90
C ARG A 98 6.87 -1.50 14.87
N GLU A 99 6.44 -2.73 14.55
CA GLU A 99 7.07 -3.55 13.52
C GLU A 99 6.94 -2.93 12.11
N ALA A 100 5.78 -2.31 11.82
CA ALA A 100 5.49 -1.68 10.52
C ALA A 100 6.11 -0.29 10.36
N ALA A 101 6.46 0.39 11.43
CA ALA A 101 6.90 1.79 11.42
C ALA A 101 8.30 2.01 10.80
N GLU A 102 9.06 0.94 10.53
CA GLU A 102 10.36 0.98 9.81
C GLU A 102 11.34 2.04 10.37
N GLY A 103 11.40 2.19 11.68
CA GLY A 103 12.27 3.15 12.35
C GLY A 103 11.63 4.51 12.67
N ALA A 104 10.36 4.73 12.31
CA ALA A 104 9.60 5.88 12.80
C ALA A 104 9.35 5.75 14.31
N HIS A 105 9.34 6.90 15.00
CA HIS A 105 9.01 6.92 16.43
C HIS A 105 7.52 6.70 16.63
N VAL A 106 7.15 5.67 17.41
CA VAL A 106 5.76 5.35 17.73
C VAL A 106 5.46 5.73 19.18
N GLU A 107 4.66 6.77 19.36
CA GLU A 107 4.12 7.17 20.65
C GLU A 107 2.81 6.44 20.94
N THR A 108 2.65 5.97 22.19
CA THR A 108 1.42 5.35 22.67
C THR A 108 1.04 5.94 24.02
N ASP A 109 -0.25 6.02 24.31
CA ASP A 109 -0.76 6.46 25.64
C ASP A 109 -0.68 5.35 26.72
N GLY A 110 -0.12 4.17 26.37
CA GLY A 110 0.07 3.05 27.31
C GLY A 110 -1.17 2.17 27.50
N GLY A 111 -2.25 2.38 26.72
CA GLY A 111 -3.44 1.55 26.72
C GLY A 111 -3.23 0.16 26.11
N ALA A 112 -4.21 -0.73 26.30
CA ALA A 112 -4.30 -2.00 25.58
C ALA A 112 -4.98 -1.78 24.23
N TYR A 113 -4.36 -2.25 23.14
CA TYR A 113 -4.84 -2.07 21.77
C TYR A 113 -5.06 -3.43 21.09
N GLU A 114 -5.92 -4.23 21.71
CA GLU A 114 -6.25 -5.56 21.18
C GLU A 114 -7.51 -5.54 20.33
N GLY A 115 -7.48 -6.26 19.22
CA GLY A 115 -8.61 -6.37 18.30
C GLY A 115 -8.60 -7.67 17.51
N ASP A 116 -9.68 -7.91 16.77
CA ASP A 116 -9.83 -9.07 15.88
C ASP A 116 -9.29 -8.72 14.48
N PHE A 117 -7.99 -8.91 14.29
CA PHE A 117 -7.29 -8.50 13.09
C PHE A 117 -6.57 -9.66 12.40
N ASP A 118 -6.40 -9.54 11.08
CA ASP A 118 -5.39 -10.31 10.34
C ASP A 118 -4.04 -9.63 10.52
N PRO A 119 -3.10 -10.21 11.31
CA PRO A 119 -1.86 -9.52 11.64
C PRO A 119 -0.96 -9.30 10.43
N ALA A 120 -0.98 -10.20 9.44
CA ALA A 120 -0.13 -10.09 8.26
C ALA A 120 -0.61 -8.98 7.32
N LEU A 121 -1.91 -8.96 7.00
CA LEU A 121 -2.49 -7.94 6.14
C LEU A 121 -2.50 -6.57 6.81
N LEU A 122 -2.80 -6.50 8.12
CA LEU A 122 -2.80 -5.24 8.83
C LEU A 122 -1.38 -4.65 8.92
N ALA A 123 -0.36 -5.45 9.25
CA ALA A 123 1.03 -5.00 9.24
C ALA A 123 1.46 -4.45 7.87
N GLU A 124 1.02 -5.11 6.78
CA GLU A 124 1.26 -4.62 5.43
C GLU A 124 0.58 -3.27 5.18
N ALA A 125 -0.68 -3.10 5.58
CA ALA A 125 -1.39 -1.83 5.42
C ALA A 125 -0.70 -0.69 6.18
N LEU A 126 -0.34 -0.91 7.45
CA LEU A 126 0.38 0.05 8.28
C LEU A 126 1.73 0.44 7.67
N LYS A 127 2.50 -0.55 7.19
CA LYS A 127 3.77 -0.33 6.49
C LYS A 127 3.59 0.50 5.22
N ASN A 128 2.56 0.22 4.42
CA ASN A 128 2.26 0.97 3.21
C ASN A 128 1.91 2.43 3.51
N ILE A 129 1.20 2.70 4.62
CA ILE A 129 0.92 4.07 5.07
C ILE A 129 2.19 4.76 5.55
N THR A 130 3.01 4.10 6.38
CA THR A 130 4.27 4.67 6.89
C THR A 130 5.22 5.05 5.75
N ARG A 131 5.27 4.24 4.69
CA ARG A 131 6.04 4.57 3.47
C ARG A 131 5.43 5.73 2.67
N GLY A 132 4.12 5.87 2.71
CA GLY A 132 3.40 6.94 2.01
C GLY A 132 3.76 7.03 0.53
N GLY A 133 3.95 8.26 0.06
CA GLY A 133 4.31 8.59 -1.32
C GLY A 133 5.75 8.25 -1.74
N ARG A 134 6.59 7.75 -0.86
CA ARG A 134 8.00 7.44 -1.18
C ARG A 134 8.09 6.26 -2.14
N ALA A 135 8.63 6.49 -3.33
CA ALA A 135 8.80 5.45 -4.34
C ALA A 135 9.90 4.43 -3.99
N SER A 136 10.92 4.88 -3.26
CA SER A 136 12.01 4.05 -2.73
C SER A 136 12.41 4.68 -1.41
N ALA A 137 12.37 3.95 -0.33
CA ALA A 137 12.91 4.41 0.92
C ALA A 137 14.42 4.21 0.93
N PRO A 138 15.24 5.24 0.81
CA PRO A 138 16.46 5.26 1.60
C PRO A 138 16.04 5.45 3.06
N ALA A 139 16.86 4.96 3.97
CA ALA A 139 16.67 5.09 5.39
C ALA A 139 16.17 6.49 5.75
N VAL A 140 15.26 6.52 6.72
CA VAL A 140 14.68 7.72 7.34
C VAL A 140 15.77 8.79 7.45
N GLU A 141 15.67 9.85 6.62
CA GLU A 141 16.41 11.09 6.91
C GLU A 141 15.93 11.59 8.27
N GLU A 142 16.82 12.19 9.06
CA GLU A 142 16.51 12.81 10.35
C GLU A 142 15.26 13.70 10.20
N GLY A 143 14.12 13.30 10.83
CA GLY A 143 12.82 13.92 10.66
C GLY A 143 11.74 12.95 10.15
N GLY A 144 11.91 11.64 10.38
CA GLY A 144 10.98 10.59 9.96
C GLY A 144 9.54 10.83 10.43
N ALA A 145 8.59 10.15 9.78
CA ALA A 145 7.18 10.22 10.14
C ALA A 145 6.99 9.99 11.65
N GLU A 146 6.29 10.88 12.30
CA GLU A 146 5.84 10.71 13.67
C GLU A 146 4.55 9.91 13.67
N VAL A 147 4.49 8.87 14.48
CA VAL A 147 3.31 7.99 14.56
C VAL A 147 2.78 8.00 15.99
N ARG A 148 1.52 8.37 16.14
CA ARG A 148 0.84 8.37 17.44
C ARG A 148 -0.32 7.39 17.44
N LEU A 149 -0.42 6.57 18.47
CA LEU A 149 -1.50 5.62 18.70
C LEU A 149 -2.22 6.02 19.99
N THR A 150 -3.51 6.29 19.88
CA THR A 150 -4.37 6.67 21.01
C THR A 150 -5.64 5.82 21.02
N ARG A 151 -6.21 5.62 22.22
CA ARG A 151 -7.48 4.93 22.38
C ARG A 151 -8.60 5.97 22.41
N GLU A 152 -9.62 5.73 21.61
CA GLU A 152 -10.87 6.52 21.65
C GLU A 152 -12.00 5.62 22.16
N GLU A 153 -12.75 6.13 23.13
CA GLU A 153 -13.97 5.48 23.61
C GLU A 153 -15.17 6.20 23.01
N ALA A 154 -16.05 5.44 22.36
CA ALA A 154 -17.28 5.98 21.80
C ALA A 154 -18.49 5.32 22.50
N ASP A 155 -19.43 6.13 22.93
CA ASP A 155 -20.60 5.72 23.71
C ASP A 155 -21.48 4.63 23.07
N VAL A 156 -21.41 4.44 21.74
CA VAL A 156 -22.31 3.54 21.00
C VAL A 156 -21.57 2.47 20.19
N SER A 157 -20.33 2.72 19.77
CA SER A 157 -19.58 1.83 18.86
C SER A 157 -18.45 1.05 19.52
N GLY A 158 -18.28 1.15 20.84
CA GLY A 158 -17.19 0.50 21.56
C GLY A 158 -15.86 1.25 21.44
N ALA A 159 -14.80 0.65 21.96
CA ALA A 159 -13.47 1.23 21.91
C ALA A 159 -12.89 1.16 20.50
N SER A 160 -12.15 2.18 20.09
CA SER A 160 -11.40 2.22 18.86
C SER A 160 -9.97 2.71 19.08
N ALA A 161 -9.05 2.26 18.22
CA ALA A 161 -7.70 2.79 18.14
C ALA A 161 -7.65 3.85 17.05
N LEU A 162 -7.12 5.02 17.35
CA LEU A 162 -6.75 6.04 16.38
C LEU A 162 -5.24 6.03 16.21
N VAL A 163 -4.79 5.76 14.98
CA VAL A 163 -3.39 5.88 14.57
C VAL A 163 -3.24 7.12 13.70
N GLU A 164 -2.37 8.02 14.08
CA GLU A 164 -2.06 9.23 13.35
C GLU A 164 -0.61 9.21 12.87
N TRP A 165 -0.40 9.43 11.58
CA TRP A 165 0.91 9.67 10.98
C TRP A 165 1.04 11.13 10.61
N ARG A 166 2.16 11.75 10.97
CA ARG A 166 2.54 13.11 10.58
C ARG A 166 3.82 13.10 9.77
N GLY A 167 3.94 14.01 8.82
CA GLY A 167 5.12 14.10 7.95
C GLY A 167 5.22 12.99 6.90
N VAL A 168 4.13 12.26 6.65
CA VAL A 168 4.09 11.25 5.58
C VAL A 168 3.90 11.97 4.24
N PRO A 169 4.76 11.74 3.25
CA PRO A 169 4.53 12.27 1.91
C PRO A 169 3.27 11.61 1.34
N VAL A 170 2.25 12.42 1.10
CA VAL A 170 1.01 12.01 0.43
C VAL A 170 1.14 12.43 -1.04
N PRO A 171 0.79 11.55 -2.01
CA PRO A 171 0.76 11.95 -3.41
C PRO A 171 -0.13 13.18 -3.61
N ASP A 172 0.37 14.15 -4.38
CA ASP A 172 -0.43 15.29 -4.80
C ASP A 172 -1.50 14.81 -5.78
N THR A 173 -2.75 14.81 -5.34
CA THR A 173 -3.89 14.34 -6.11
C THR A 173 -5.06 15.30 -5.89
N ASP A 174 -5.82 15.58 -6.94
CA ASP A 174 -7.05 16.42 -6.87
C ASP A 174 -8.19 15.76 -6.04
N GLY A 175 -7.90 14.72 -5.27
CA GLY A 175 -8.91 13.97 -4.53
C GLY A 175 -8.36 13.13 -3.39
N ASP A 176 -9.14 12.16 -2.96
CA ASP A 176 -8.78 11.23 -1.88
C ASP A 176 -7.55 10.38 -2.26
N PRO A 177 -6.40 10.52 -1.59
CA PRO A 177 -5.18 9.77 -1.89
C PRO A 177 -5.35 8.25 -1.73
N PHE A 178 -6.35 7.82 -0.96
CA PHE A 178 -6.69 6.41 -0.75
C PHE A 178 -7.57 5.81 -1.84
N ARG A 179 -7.94 6.61 -2.83
CA ARG A 179 -8.65 6.19 -4.05
C ARG A 179 -7.85 6.51 -5.30
N SER A 180 -6.63 7.00 -5.14
CA SER A 180 -5.73 7.30 -6.25
C SER A 180 -5.00 6.03 -6.69
N PHE A 181 -4.99 5.78 -8.00
CA PHE A 181 -4.17 4.73 -8.62
C PHE A 181 -2.95 5.34 -9.35
N ASN A 182 -2.60 6.56 -9.00
CA ASN A 182 -1.52 7.28 -9.64
C ASN A 182 -0.16 6.79 -9.12
N GLY A 183 0.48 5.93 -9.90
CA GLY A 183 1.77 5.31 -9.59
C GLY A 183 1.75 4.39 -8.37
N GLY A 184 2.90 3.84 -8.03
CA GLY A 184 3.04 2.89 -6.95
C GLY A 184 2.71 3.43 -5.56
N ALA A 185 2.85 4.74 -5.35
CA ALA A 185 2.49 5.39 -4.10
C ALA A 185 0.97 5.39 -3.88
N GLY A 186 0.19 5.84 -4.87
CA GLY A 186 -1.27 5.82 -4.82
C GLY A 186 -1.82 4.40 -4.68
N LEU A 187 -1.29 3.44 -5.45
CA LEU A 187 -1.67 2.04 -5.35
C LEU A 187 -1.42 1.45 -3.95
N ARG A 188 -0.29 1.78 -3.31
CA ARG A 188 -0.01 1.32 -1.93
C ARG A 188 -1.02 1.85 -0.93
N LEU A 189 -1.32 3.16 -1.00
CA LEU A 189 -2.31 3.79 -0.11
C LEU A 189 -3.72 3.24 -0.37
N ALA A 190 -4.11 3.05 -1.62
CA ALA A 190 -5.40 2.45 -1.97
C ALA A 190 -5.52 1.01 -1.45
N LEU A 191 -4.46 0.20 -1.56
CA LEU A 191 -4.43 -1.16 -1.02
C LEU A 191 -4.49 -1.15 0.51
N ALA A 192 -3.74 -0.27 1.18
CA ALA A 192 -3.80 -0.11 2.63
C ALA A 192 -5.20 0.27 3.11
N ALA A 193 -5.84 1.24 2.45
CA ALA A 193 -7.20 1.64 2.76
C ALA A 193 -8.21 0.49 2.58
N ARG A 194 -8.06 -0.31 1.54
CA ARG A 194 -8.90 -1.49 1.33
C ARG A 194 -8.74 -2.52 2.44
N ILE A 195 -7.51 -2.80 2.89
CA ILE A 195 -7.23 -3.72 3.98
C ILE A 195 -7.83 -3.19 5.29
N ILE A 196 -7.64 -1.91 5.61
CA ILE A 196 -8.19 -1.27 6.82
C ILE A 196 -9.71 -1.36 6.84
N ARG A 197 -10.38 -1.00 5.72
CA ARG A 197 -11.84 -1.12 5.61
C ARG A 197 -12.32 -2.56 5.74
N GLY A 198 -11.56 -3.54 5.23
CA GLY A 198 -11.82 -4.96 5.43
C GLY A 198 -11.81 -5.38 6.90
N HIS A 199 -11.04 -4.69 7.75
CA HIS A 199 -11.03 -4.88 9.20
C HIS A 199 -12.12 -4.08 9.94
N GLY A 200 -13.00 -3.41 9.23
CA GLY A 200 -14.03 -2.54 9.81
C GLY A 200 -13.50 -1.17 10.23
N GLY A 201 -12.30 -0.82 9.80
CA GLY A 201 -11.68 0.47 10.09
C GLY A 201 -11.95 1.53 9.02
N GLU A 202 -11.53 2.74 9.34
CA GLU A 202 -11.59 3.92 8.48
C GLU A 202 -10.21 4.51 8.27
N VAL A 203 -10.00 5.14 7.11
CA VAL A 203 -8.75 5.85 6.79
C VAL A 203 -9.08 7.14 6.06
N TYR A 204 -8.42 8.22 6.46
CA TYR A 204 -8.58 9.55 5.86
C TYR A 204 -7.31 10.38 5.96
N SER A 205 -7.19 11.38 5.11
CA SER A 205 -6.09 12.34 5.09
C SER A 205 -6.64 13.73 5.39
N GLU A 206 -5.95 14.46 6.28
CA GLU A 206 -6.29 15.83 6.66
C GLU A 206 -5.23 16.78 6.10
N GLY A 207 -4.95 16.84 4.86
CA GLY A 207 -3.96 17.77 4.31
C GLY A 207 -2.64 17.88 5.11
N GLY A 208 -1.64 18.55 4.59
CA GLY A 208 -0.39 18.78 5.33
C GLY A 208 0.42 17.53 5.68
N GLY A 209 0.16 16.38 5.01
CA GLY A 209 0.87 15.13 5.27
C GLY A 209 0.41 14.39 6.53
N VAL A 210 -0.81 14.65 7.00
CA VAL A 210 -1.44 13.93 8.12
C VAL A 210 -2.34 12.83 7.58
N ILE A 211 -2.11 11.59 8.02
CA ILE A 211 -2.96 10.43 7.74
C ILE A 211 -3.49 9.89 9.06
N ARG A 212 -4.78 9.57 9.10
CA ARG A 212 -5.42 8.94 10.25
C ARG A 212 -6.10 7.65 9.89
N VAL A 213 -5.96 6.66 10.76
CA VAL A 213 -6.61 5.36 10.68
C VAL A 213 -7.33 5.10 11.98
N ARG A 214 -8.62 4.75 11.90
CA ARG A 214 -9.40 4.28 13.02
C ARG A 214 -9.67 2.79 12.86
N LEU A 215 -9.42 2.00 13.90
CA LEU A 215 -9.64 0.55 13.92
C LEU A 215 -10.47 0.17 15.16
N PRO A 216 -11.48 -0.73 15.03
CA PRO A 216 -12.26 -1.18 16.17
C PRO A 216 -11.40 -2.03 17.11
N LEU A 217 -11.52 -1.81 18.43
CA LEU A 217 -10.91 -2.63 19.48
C LEU A 217 -11.95 -3.55 20.11
N GLN A 218 -11.47 -4.59 20.79
CA GLN A 218 -12.32 -5.47 21.61
C GLN A 218 -12.43 -4.97 23.04
#